data_f3c0677f47275ac582d136ca50788eab
#
_entry.id   f3c0677f47275ac582d136ca50788eab
#
_cell.length_a   1.000
_cell.length_b   1.000
_cell.length_c   1.000
_cell.angle_alpha   90.00
_cell.angle_beta   90.00
_cell.angle_gamma   90.00
#
_symmetry.space_group_name_H-M   'P 1'
#
loop_
_entity.id
_entity.type
_entity.pdbx_description
1 polymer ?
#
loop_
_entity_poly.entity_id
_entity_poly.type
_entity_poly.pdbx_seq_one_letter_code
_entity_poly.pdbx_strand_id
1 'polypeptide(L)'
;LCGADAAALQAAGREAEAAMFRATGGVNTHKGALYSFSVLLAALGRCLTEGGDVFAHAAALAAELTPPQGTHGAAVAICHNVGGARSEALAGFPTAREAAALLQAHDPLTALLWLMAHTEDTNLYHRGGAEGAAFVKAQAAAILAAPAERRIALTQALDEALIDRWLSPGGSA
;
A
#
# COMPACT_ATOMS: atom_id res chain seq x y z
N LEU A 1 -5.64 -15.78 14.30
CA LEU A 1 -4.29 -15.22 14.04
C LEU A 1 -3.54 -14.79 15.32
N CYS A 2 -4.21 -14.75 16.49
CA CYS A 2 -3.52 -14.51 17.78
C CYS A 2 -2.52 -15.64 18.03
N GLY A 3 -1.22 -15.31 18.13
CA GLY A 3 -0.14 -16.29 18.33
C GLY A 3 0.29 -17.07 17.09
N ALA A 4 -0.16 -16.68 15.89
CA ALA A 4 0.32 -17.30 14.65
C ALA A 4 1.81 -16.95 14.45
N ASP A 5 2.61 -17.98 14.17
CA ASP A 5 3.99 -17.78 13.74
C ASP A 5 4.05 -17.25 12.29
N ALA A 6 5.21 -16.82 11.85
CA ALA A 6 5.41 -16.28 10.51
C ALA A 6 5.05 -17.27 9.39
N ALA A 7 5.24 -18.59 9.61
CA ALA A 7 4.93 -19.62 8.64
C ALA A 7 3.42 -19.79 8.46
N ALA A 8 2.66 -19.82 9.56
CA ALA A 8 1.20 -19.88 9.54
C ALA A 8 0.60 -18.61 8.91
N LEU A 9 1.14 -17.43 9.24
CA LEU A 9 0.72 -16.16 8.64
C LEU A 9 0.96 -16.17 7.12
N GLN A 10 2.11 -16.68 6.68
CA GLN A 10 2.46 -16.76 5.26
C GLN A 10 1.57 -17.77 4.51
N ALA A 11 1.20 -18.88 5.15
CA ALA A 11 0.26 -19.87 4.57
C ALA A 11 -1.12 -19.25 4.38
N ALA A 12 -1.67 -18.60 5.41
CA ALA A 12 -2.97 -17.92 5.34
C ALA A 12 -2.98 -16.81 4.28
N GLY A 13 -1.88 -16.05 4.16
CA GLY A 13 -1.72 -15.03 3.12
C GLY A 13 -1.79 -15.60 1.70
N ARG A 14 -1.14 -16.75 1.46
CA ARG A 14 -1.21 -17.46 0.15
C ARG A 14 -2.63 -17.96 -0.15
N GLU A 15 -3.34 -18.46 0.84
CA GLU A 15 -4.74 -18.89 0.66
C GLU A 15 -5.66 -17.71 0.31
N ALA A 16 -5.51 -16.60 1.01
CA ALA A 16 -6.26 -15.36 0.73
C ALA A 16 -5.96 -14.81 -0.67
N GLU A 17 -4.69 -14.82 -1.08
CA GLU A 17 -4.28 -14.43 -2.44
C GLU A 17 -4.89 -15.37 -3.49
N ALA A 18 -4.84 -16.67 -3.27
CA ALA A 18 -5.46 -17.64 -4.17
C ALA A 18 -6.99 -17.47 -4.26
N ALA A 19 -7.65 -17.16 -3.14
CA ALA A 19 -9.08 -16.84 -3.12
C ALA A 19 -9.41 -15.56 -3.92
N MET A 20 -8.60 -14.51 -3.75
CA MET A 20 -8.72 -13.29 -4.55
C MET A 20 -8.61 -13.59 -6.06
N PHE A 21 -7.59 -14.33 -6.49
CA PHE A 21 -7.41 -14.66 -7.91
C PHE A 21 -8.56 -15.51 -8.46
N ARG A 22 -9.10 -16.45 -7.69
CA ARG A 22 -10.30 -17.20 -8.11
C ARG A 22 -11.52 -16.31 -8.29
N ALA A 23 -11.74 -15.39 -7.35
CA ALA A 23 -12.90 -14.48 -7.39
C ALA A 23 -12.82 -13.44 -8.51
N THR A 24 -11.61 -13.06 -8.92
CA THR A 24 -11.38 -11.98 -9.90
C THR A 24 -11.01 -12.49 -11.29
N GLY A 25 -11.09 -13.80 -11.55
CA GLY A 25 -10.68 -14.38 -12.83
C GLY A 25 -9.18 -14.24 -13.11
N GLY A 26 -8.35 -14.28 -12.08
CA GLY A 26 -6.89 -14.18 -12.21
C GLY A 26 -6.32 -12.76 -12.15
N VAL A 27 -7.17 -11.76 -11.85
CA VAL A 27 -6.72 -10.35 -11.74
C VAL A 27 -6.27 -10.04 -10.32
N ASN A 28 -5.08 -9.46 -10.20
CA ASN A 28 -4.62 -8.91 -8.92
C ASN A 28 -5.32 -7.58 -8.64
N THR A 29 -6.23 -7.58 -7.67
CA THR A 29 -6.98 -6.37 -7.27
C THR A 29 -6.45 -5.72 -6.00
N HIS A 30 -5.98 -6.53 -5.01
CA HIS A 30 -5.59 -6.00 -3.70
C HIS A 30 -4.55 -6.86 -2.95
N LYS A 31 -3.60 -7.47 -3.68
CA LYS A 31 -2.53 -8.29 -3.08
C LYS A 31 -1.71 -7.52 -2.02
N GLY A 32 -1.38 -6.26 -2.28
CA GLY A 32 -0.67 -5.40 -1.33
C GLY A 32 -1.45 -5.19 -0.04
N ALA A 33 -2.76 -4.92 -0.15
CA ALA A 33 -3.66 -4.78 0.99
C ALA A 33 -3.76 -6.08 1.79
N LEU A 34 -3.91 -7.24 1.13
CA LEU A 34 -3.91 -8.54 1.81
C LEU A 34 -2.64 -8.74 2.65
N TYR A 35 -1.46 -8.42 2.10
CA TYR A 35 -0.20 -8.50 2.82
C TYR A 35 -0.19 -7.56 4.04
N SER A 36 -0.48 -6.28 3.84
CA SER A 36 -0.45 -5.25 4.89
C SER A 36 -1.43 -5.55 6.02
N PHE A 37 -2.68 -5.90 5.69
CA PHE A 37 -3.69 -6.27 6.68
C PHE A 37 -3.32 -7.55 7.44
N SER A 38 -2.76 -8.56 6.76
CA SER A 38 -2.34 -9.79 7.43
C SER A 38 -1.25 -9.53 8.47
N VAL A 39 -0.25 -8.72 8.12
CA VAL A 39 0.82 -8.33 9.05
C VAL A 39 0.28 -7.51 10.22
N LEU A 40 -0.54 -6.49 9.95
CA LEU A 40 -1.11 -5.63 11.01
C LEU A 40 -2.05 -6.38 11.95
N LEU A 41 -2.90 -7.27 11.44
CA LEU A 41 -3.80 -8.08 12.27
C LEU A 41 -3.04 -9.08 13.14
N ALA A 42 -1.99 -9.71 12.62
CA ALA A 42 -1.15 -10.59 13.41
C ALA A 42 -0.35 -9.81 14.47
N ALA A 43 0.17 -8.63 14.12
CA ALA A 43 0.84 -7.73 15.03
C ALA A 43 -0.09 -7.25 16.17
N LEU A 44 -1.33 -6.90 15.82
CA LEU A 44 -2.35 -6.56 16.82
C LEU A 44 -2.61 -7.73 17.78
N GLY A 45 -2.71 -8.96 17.25
CA GLY A 45 -2.84 -10.17 18.06
C GLY A 45 -1.68 -10.35 19.03
N ARG A 46 -0.43 -10.16 18.60
CA ARG A 46 0.75 -10.16 19.49
C ARG A 46 0.68 -9.04 20.53
N CYS A 47 0.35 -7.84 20.11
CA CYS A 47 0.22 -6.70 21.03
C CYS A 47 -0.82 -6.94 22.15
N LEU A 48 -1.95 -7.58 21.82
CA LEU A 48 -2.99 -7.91 22.79
C LEU A 48 -2.57 -8.98 23.81
N THR A 49 -1.66 -9.89 23.45
CA THR A 49 -1.19 -10.98 24.31
C THR A 49 0.10 -10.68 25.06
N GLU A 50 1.00 -9.93 24.44
CA GLU A 50 2.37 -9.69 24.93
C GLU A 50 2.56 -8.24 25.39
N GLY A 51 1.62 -7.34 25.04
CA GLY A 51 1.78 -5.89 25.20
C GLY A 51 2.67 -5.29 24.11
N GLY A 52 3.11 -4.05 24.32
CA GLY A 52 4.03 -3.38 23.41
C GLY A 52 3.34 -2.57 22.31
N ASP A 53 4.11 -2.17 21.30
CA ASP A 53 3.65 -1.34 20.17
C ASP A 53 3.30 -2.22 18.96
N VAL A 54 2.10 -2.03 18.40
CA VAL A 54 1.61 -2.83 17.27
C VAL A 54 2.49 -2.70 16.02
N PHE A 55 3.06 -1.53 15.79
CA PHE A 55 3.89 -1.29 14.60
C PHE A 55 5.30 -1.87 14.76
N ALA A 56 5.82 -1.93 15.99
CA ALA A 56 7.05 -2.67 16.28
C ALA A 56 6.85 -4.17 16.08
N HIS A 57 5.73 -4.75 16.55
CA HIS A 57 5.37 -6.13 16.25
C HIS A 57 5.18 -6.38 14.75
N ALA A 58 4.60 -5.45 14.01
CA ALA A 58 4.42 -5.56 12.57
C ALA A 58 5.77 -5.57 11.83
N ALA A 59 6.70 -4.70 12.19
CA ALA A 59 8.05 -4.69 11.62
C ALA A 59 8.81 -5.99 11.89
N ALA A 60 8.73 -6.52 13.12
CA ALA A 60 9.33 -7.79 13.48
C ALA A 60 8.74 -8.95 12.67
N LEU A 61 7.40 -9.05 12.57
CA LEU A 61 6.72 -10.05 11.74
C LEU A 61 7.12 -9.95 10.26
N ALA A 62 7.16 -8.73 9.70
CA ALA A 62 7.55 -8.51 8.31
C ALA A 62 8.99 -8.98 8.04
N ALA A 63 9.89 -8.87 9.02
CA ALA A 63 11.26 -9.35 8.91
C ALA A 63 11.36 -10.89 8.91
N GLU A 64 10.48 -11.57 9.66
CA GLU A 64 10.41 -13.04 9.70
C GLU A 64 9.82 -13.65 8.41
N LEU A 65 8.98 -12.89 7.67
CA LEU A 65 8.33 -13.39 6.44
C LEU A 65 9.31 -13.51 5.28
N THR A 66 9.26 -14.63 4.56
CA THR A 66 10.05 -14.84 3.36
C THR A 66 9.67 -13.82 2.26
N PRO A 67 10.63 -13.13 1.65
CA PRO A 67 10.35 -12.21 0.54
C PRO A 67 9.65 -12.93 -0.62
N PRO A 68 8.61 -12.32 -1.24
CA PRO A 68 7.98 -12.88 -2.42
C PRO A 68 8.97 -12.92 -3.59
N GLN A 69 9.01 -14.05 -4.31
CA GLN A 69 9.81 -14.21 -5.53
C GLN A 69 8.90 -14.16 -6.76
N GLY A 70 9.43 -13.67 -7.89
CA GLY A 70 8.73 -13.67 -9.17
C GLY A 70 7.48 -12.79 -9.24
N THR A 71 7.32 -11.82 -8.34
CA THR A 71 6.20 -10.87 -8.37
C THR A 71 6.61 -9.57 -9.08
N HIS A 72 5.62 -8.87 -9.68
CA HIS A 72 5.85 -7.55 -10.27
C HIS A 72 6.47 -6.56 -9.27
N GLY A 73 5.97 -6.55 -8.02
CA GLY A 73 6.52 -5.71 -6.96
C GLY A 73 7.99 -6.02 -6.64
N ALA A 74 8.39 -7.30 -6.65
CA ALA A 74 9.79 -7.68 -6.46
C ALA A 74 10.67 -7.22 -7.63
N ALA A 75 10.20 -7.36 -8.88
CA ALA A 75 10.90 -6.87 -10.06
C ALA A 75 11.07 -5.33 -10.03
N VAL A 76 10.00 -4.61 -9.70
CA VAL A 76 10.01 -3.14 -9.55
C VAL A 76 10.99 -2.72 -8.43
N ALA A 77 10.99 -3.43 -7.30
CA ALA A 77 11.90 -3.15 -6.19
C ALA A 77 13.37 -3.23 -6.62
N ILE A 78 13.72 -4.22 -7.43
CA ILE A 78 15.07 -4.38 -7.95
C ILE A 78 15.41 -3.29 -8.99
N CYS A 79 14.50 -3.03 -9.94
CA CYS A 79 14.76 -2.11 -11.06
C CYS A 79 14.77 -0.64 -10.64
N HIS A 80 13.92 -0.26 -9.70
CA HIS A 80 13.70 1.15 -9.31
C HIS A 80 14.11 1.47 -7.88
N ASN A 81 14.61 0.49 -7.12
CA ASN A 81 14.99 0.63 -5.71
C ASN A 81 13.84 1.15 -4.83
N VAL A 82 12.61 0.68 -5.08
CA VAL A 82 11.40 1.06 -4.35
C VAL A 82 10.82 -0.15 -3.61
N GLY A 83 10.39 0.04 -2.37
CA GLY A 83 10.09 -1.09 -1.49
C GLY A 83 8.64 -1.56 -1.47
N GLY A 84 7.69 -0.74 -1.82
CA GLY A 84 6.25 -1.06 -1.75
C GLY A 84 5.79 -1.50 -0.36
N ALA A 85 4.68 -2.28 -0.30
CA ALA A 85 4.03 -2.70 0.95
C ALA A 85 4.97 -3.44 1.93
N ARG A 86 5.95 -4.21 1.42
CA ARG A 86 6.90 -4.91 2.29
C ARG A 86 7.85 -3.95 2.99
N SER A 87 8.39 -2.97 2.28
CA SER A 87 9.28 -1.97 2.87
C SER A 87 8.55 -1.13 3.91
N GLU A 88 7.31 -0.77 3.60
CA GLU A 88 6.42 -0.06 4.52
C GLU A 88 6.21 -0.87 5.81
N ALA A 89 5.92 -2.18 5.70
CA ALA A 89 5.75 -3.06 6.85
C ALA A 89 7.04 -3.22 7.66
N LEU A 90 8.19 -3.41 7.01
CA LEU A 90 9.49 -3.50 7.67
C LEU A 90 9.85 -2.23 8.46
N ALA A 91 9.40 -1.07 8.01
CA ALA A 91 9.58 0.21 8.67
C ALA A 91 8.51 0.51 9.75
N GLY A 92 7.53 -0.39 9.98
CA GLY A 92 6.44 -0.19 10.93
C GLY A 92 5.34 0.74 10.40
N PHE A 93 5.09 0.72 9.11
CA PHE A 93 4.02 1.45 8.43
C PHE A 93 4.03 2.98 8.65
N PRO A 94 5.16 3.67 8.47
CA PRO A 94 5.24 5.11 8.73
C PRO A 94 4.27 5.92 7.87
N THR A 95 4.21 5.64 6.56
CA THR A 95 3.34 6.37 5.62
C THR A 95 1.85 6.14 5.94
N ALA A 96 1.46 4.89 6.22
CA ALA A 96 0.08 4.58 6.61
C ALA A 96 -0.31 5.25 7.95
N ARG A 97 0.62 5.36 8.91
CA ARG A 97 0.39 6.04 10.18
C ARG A 97 0.15 7.53 10.01
N GLU A 98 0.94 8.19 9.17
CA GLU A 98 0.74 9.60 8.84
C GLU A 98 -0.59 9.83 8.11
N ALA A 99 -0.93 8.97 7.14
CA ALA A 99 -2.22 9.03 6.45
C ALA A 99 -3.41 8.81 7.41
N ALA A 100 -3.29 7.90 8.38
CA ALA A 100 -4.32 7.67 9.39
C ALA A 100 -4.53 8.90 10.28
N ALA A 101 -3.48 9.64 10.64
CA ALA A 101 -3.61 10.89 11.37
C ALA A 101 -4.30 11.98 10.52
N LEU A 102 -3.99 12.05 9.23
CA LEU A 102 -4.68 12.94 8.30
C LEU A 102 -6.16 12.59 8.14
N LEU A 103 -6.49 11.29 8.07
CA LEU A 103 -7.87 10.82 7.96
C LEU A 103 -8.72 11.17 9.18
N GLN A 104 -8.11 11.28 10.37
CA GLN A 104 -8.80 11.75 11.58
C GLN A 104 -9.05 13.27 11.57
N ALA A 105 -8.19 14.04 10.94
CA ALA A 105 -8.23 15.50 10.91
C ALA A 105 -8.94 16.07 9.67
N HIS A 106 -9.02 15.31 8.60
CA HIS A 106 -9.48 15.74 7.28
C HIS A 106 -10.40 14.69 6.64
N ASP A 107 -10.87 14.96 5.43
CA ASP A 107 -11.67 14.04 4.63
C ASP A 107 -10.80 12.91 4.00
N PRO A 108 -11.41 11.77 3.62
CA PRO A 108 -10.70 10.64 3.01
C PRO A 108 -9.96 10.99 1.72
N LEU A 109 -10.48 11.93 0.92
CA LEU A 109 -9.84 12.34 -0.32
C LEU A 109 -8.50 13.03 -0.05
N THR A 110 -8.42 13.86 0.98
CA THR A 110 -7.18 14.51 1.41
C THR A 110 -6.13 13.47 1.83
N ALA A 111 -6.52 12.45 2.60
CA ALA A 111 -5.61 11.37 3.00
C ALA A 111 -5.14 10.52 1.79
N LEU A 112 -6.05 10.20 0.85
CA LEU A 112 -5.70 9.48 -0.36
C LEU A 112 -4.72 10.27 -1.25
N LEU A 113 -5.00 11.54 -1.50
CA LEU A 113 -4.11 12.40 -2.28
C LEU A 113 -2.73 12.53 -1.62
N TRP A 114 -2.71 12.62 -0.30
CA TRP A 114 -1.44 12.63 0.44
C TRP A 114 -0.67 11.33 0.25
N LEU A 115 -1.34 10.16 0.35
CA LEU A 115 -0.73 8.87 0.06
C LEU A 115 -0.18 8.81 -1.38
N MET A 116 -0.96 9.23 -2.37
CA MET A 116 -0.52 9.28 -3.77
C MET A 116 0.72 10.16 -3.98
N ALA A 117 0.87 11.24 -3.21
CA ALA A 117 2.03 12.13 -3.28
C ALA A 117 3.28 11.57 -2.59
N HIS A 118 3.14 10.73 -1.56
CA HIS A 118 4.25 10.32 -0.68
C HIS A 118 4.61 8.84 -0.77
N THR A 119 3.71 7.97 -1.29
CA THR A 119 3.96 6.53 -1.37
C THR A 119 4.81 6.17 -2.60
N GLU A 120 5.73 5.22 -2.43
CA GLU A 120 6.40 4.55 -3.54
C GLU A 120 5.51 3.42 -4.08
N ASP A 121 4.57 3.79 -4.94
CA ASP A 121 3.55 2.90 -5.49
C ASP A 121 4.11 2.00 -6.59
N THR A 122 4.35 0.73 -6.25
CA THR A 122 4.91 -0.25 -7.19
C THR A 122 4.01 -0.54 -8.39
N ASN A 123 2.68 -0.30 -8.32
CA ASN A 123 1.80 -0.43 -9.47
C ASN A 123 2.03 0.69 -10.48
N LEU A 124 2.28 1.91 -10.02
CA LEU A 124 2.62 3.03 -10.90
C LEU A 124 3.95 2.79 -11.61
N TYR A 125 4.98 2.33 -10.88
CA TYR A 125 6.26 1.96 -11.50
C TYR A 125 6.11 0.81 -12.49
N HIS A 126 5.29 -0.19 -12.20
CA HIS A 126 5.04 -1.32 -13.10
C HIS A 126 4.34 -0.90 -14.40
N ARG A 127 3.37 0.03 -14.32
CA ARG A 127 2.56 0.45 -15.47
C ARG A 127 3.18 1.59 -16.28
N GLY A 128 3.79 2.57 -15.62
CA GLY A 128 4.27 3.80 -16.24
C GLY A 128 5.73 4.13 -15.96
N GLY A 129 6.48 3.21 -15.34
CA GLY A 129 7.87 3.45 -14.97
C GLY A 129 8.03 4.60 -13.97
N ALA A 130 9.25 5.11 -13.85
CA ALA A 130 9.56 6.24 -12.98
C ALA A 130 8.81 7.52 -13.40
N GLU A 131 8.60 7.73 -14.71
CA GLU A 131 7.89 8.89 -15.23
C GLU A 131 6.41 8.88 -14.82
N GLY A 132 5.73 7.74 -14.96
CA GLY A 132 4.33 7.58 -14.53
C GLY A 132 4.16 7.79 -13.04
N ALA A 133 5.06 7.24 -12.20
CA ALA A 133 5.05 7.45 -10.77
C ALA A 133 5.28 8.93 -10.40
N ALA A 134 6.25 9.59 -11.02
CA ALA A 134 6.53 11.01 -10.81
C ALA A 134 5.36 11.91 -11.23
N PHE A 135 4.70 11.59 -12.36
CA PHE A 135 3.51 12.30 -12.81
C PHE A 135 2.40 12.26 -11.74
N VAL A 136 2.06 11.07 -11.23
CA VAL A 136 0.98 10.93 -10.23
C VAL A 136 1.33 11.66 -8.94
N LYS A 137 2.55 11.52 -8.44
CA LYS A 137 3.02 12.24 -7.25
C LYS A 137 2.89 13.76 -7.40
N ALA A 138 3.35 14.31 -8.52
CA ALA A 138 3.29 15.73 -8.79
C ALA A 138 1.85 16.26 -8.88
N GLN A 139 0.95 15.50 -9.56
CA GLN A 139 -0.45 15.89 -9.67
C GLN A 139 -1.16 15.83 -8.31
N ALA A 140 -0.96 14.78 -7.54
CA ALA A 140 -1.55 14.66 -6.21
C ALA A 140 -1.08 15.80 -5.28
N ALA A 141 0.21 16.13 -5.29
CA ALA A 141 0.75 17.26 -4.52
C ALA A 141 0.17 18.60 -4.97
N ALA A 142 0.00 18.83 -6.27
CA ALA A 142 -0.61 20.04 -6.80
C ALA A 142 -2.09 20.18 -6.39
N ILE A 143 -2.85 19.07 -6.39
CA ILE A 143 -4.24 19.05 -5.93
C ILE A 143 -4.34 19.33 -4.43
N LEU A 144 -3.45 18.78 -3.61
CA LEU A 144 -3.40 19.06 -2.18
C LEU A 144 -3.15 20.55 -1.88
N ALA A 145 -2.31 21.20 -2.68
CA ALA A 145 -2.01 22.62 -2.56
C ALA A 145 -3.14 23.53 -3.07
N ALA A 146 -4.11 22.97 -3.82
CA ALA A 146 -5.23 23.73 -4.34
C ALA A 146 -6.28 24.05 -3.25
N PRO A 147 -7.10 25.12 -3.43
CA PRO A 147 -8.24 25.38 -2.57
C PRO A 147 -9.19 24.18 -2.46
N ALA A 148 -9.73 23.94 -1.26
CA ALA A 148 -10.53 22.75 -0.95
C ALA A 148 -11.71 22.56 -1.91
N GLU A 149 -12.38 23.65 -2.28
CA GLU A 149 -13.52 23.63 -3.20
C GLU A 149 -13.19 23.18 -4.63
N ARG A 150 -11.90 23.20 -5.01
CA ARG A 150 -11.44 22.77 -6.33
C ARG A 150 -10.93 21.33 -6.35
N ARG A 151 -10.64 20.73 -5.20
CA ARG A 151 -9.95 19.43 -5.11
C ARG A 151 -10.73 18.32 -5.77
N ILE A 152 -12.07 18.26 -5.58
CA ILE A 152 -12.92 17.23 -6.20
C ILE A 152 -12.82 17.29 -7.73
N ALA A 153 -13.01 18.45 -8.33
CA ALA A 153 -12.94 18.61 -9.78
C ALA A 153 -11.54 18.29 -10.34
N LEU A 154 -10.48 18.72 -9.63
CA LEU A 154 -9.10 18.42 -10.02
C LEU A 154 -8.78 16.93 -9.90
N THR A 155 -9.33 16.24 -8.87
CA THR A 155 -9.15 14.80 -8.72
C THR A 155 -9.89 14.02 -9.81
N GLN A 156 -11.07 14.45 -10.23
CA GLN A 156 -11.79 13.86 -11.36
C GLN A 156 -10.99 14.01 -12.66
N ALA A 157 -10.42 15.18 -12.92
CA ALA A 157 -9.55 15.39 -14.09
C ALA A 157 -8.27 14.54 -14.02
N LEU A 158 -7.72 14.33 -12.82
CA LEU A 158 -6.60 13.40 -12.63
C LEU A 158 -7.02 11.96 -12.93
N ASP A 159 -8.19 11.51 -12.46
CA ASP A 159 -8.70 10.15 -12.72
C ASP A 159 -8.83 9.88 -14.22
N GLU A 160 -9.41 10.81 -14.99
CA GLU A 160 -9.47 10.72 -16.45
C GLU A 160 -8.06 10.60 -17.07
N ALA A 161 -7.12 11.43 -16.64
CA ALA A 161 -5.75 11.39 -17.12
C ALA A 161 -5.01 10.08 -16.75
N LEU A 162 -5.33 9.46 -15.62
CA LEU A 162 -4.80 8.17 -15.20
C LEU A 162 -5.35 7.04 -16.07
N ILE A 163 -6.64 7.06 -16.40
CA ILE A 163 -7.29 6.09 -17.30
C ILE A 163 -6.64 6.14 -18.67
N ASP A 164 -6.50 7.34 -19.25
CA ASP A 164 -5.90 7.54 -20.57
C ASP A 164 -4.44 7.04 -20.63
N ARG A 165 -3.71 7.13 -19.53
CA ARG A 165 -2.31 6.69 -19.42
C ARG A 165 -2.14 5.26 -18.94
N TRP A 166 -3.22 4.53 -18.68
CA TRP A 166 -3.20 3.18 -18.07
C TRP A 166 -2.46 3.13 -16.73
N LEU A 167 -2.46 4.22 -15.99
CA LEU A 167 -1.89 4.31 -14.65
C LEU A 167 -2.93 3.95 -13.59
N SER A 168 -2.48 3.36 -12.48
CA SER A 168 -3.36 3.03 -11.36
C SER A 168 -2.56 3.16 -10.05
N PRO A 169 -2.92 4.09 -9.17
CA PRO A 169 -2.29 4.27 -7.86
C PRO A 169 -2.81 3.27 -6.83
N GLY A 170 -2.95 1.99 -7.22
CA GLY A 170 -3.51 0.95 -6.37
C GLY A 170 -2.62 0.52 -5.20
N GLY A 171 -1.35 0.95 -5.17
CA GLY A 171 -0.47 0.77 -4.01
C GLY A 171 -0.60 1.89 -2.99
N SER A 172 -1.22 3.02 -3.37
CA SER A 172 -1.47 4.17 -2.49
C SER A 172 -2.86 4.09 -1.84
N ALA A 173 -3.80 3.37 -2.45
CA ALA A 173 -5.16 3.18 -1.96
C ALA A 173 -5.24 2.03 -0.96
#